data_32c68b50de4bdb1dc11250a1e91c4165
#
_entry.id   32c68b50de4bdb1dc11250a1e91c4165
#
_cell.length_a   1.000
_cell.length_b   1.000
_cell.length_c   1.000
_cell.angle_alpha   90.00
_cell.angle_beta   90.00
_cell.angle_gamma   90.00
#
_symmetry.space_group_name_H-M   'P 1'
#
loop_
_entity.id
_entity.type
_entity.pdbx_description
1 polymer ?
#
loop_
_entity_poly.entity_id
_entity_poly.type
_entity_poly.pdbx_seq_one_letter_code
_entity_poly.pdbx_strand_id
1 'polypeptide(L)'
;MAIDVLVGLQWGDEGKGKIVDVLTSSYDIIARFQGGPNAGHTIEFEGHKHVLHTIPSGIFNTNALNLIGNGVVVDPVIFKNEIDGLQKFNLDINSKLLISNRAHIILPTHKMIDASSEASKGKKKIGSTLKGIGPTYMDKTGRNGIRIGDLKSENWTNKLKCSFCARIGCSIEICPCKCHKMKLKVIEH
;
A
#
# COMPACT_ATOMS: atom_id res chain seq x y z
N MET A 1 11.78 -1.69 -26.58
CA MET A 1 11.42 -1.30 -25.19
C MET A 1 12.29 -2.15 -24.27
N ALA A 2 13.16 -1.53 -23.46
CA ALA A 2 13.96 -2.23 -22.45
C ALA A 2 13.22 -2.19 -21.12
N ILE A 3 13.26 -3.29 -20.36
CA ILE A 3 12.69 -3.39 -19.04
C ILE A 3 13.80 -3.81 -18.08
N ASP A 4 14.10 -2.94 -17.12
CA ASP A 4 15.06 -3.23 -16.07
C ASP A 4 14.34 -3.49 -14.76
N VAL A 5 14.84 -4.46 -13.98
CA VAL A 5 14.25 -4.85 -12.70
C VAL A 5 15.25 -4.63 -11.60
N LEU A 6 14.94 -3.69 -10.70
CA LEU A 6 15.74 -3.45 -9.50
C LEU A 6 15.21 -4.30 -8.34
N VAL A 7 16.03 -5.20 -7.83
CA VAL A 7 15.71 -6.04 -6.66
C VAL A 7 16.74 -5.86 -5.57
N GLY A 8 16.32 -5.99 -4.31
CA GLY A 8 17.20 -6.07 -3.17
C GLY A 8 17.55 -7.52 -2.87
N LEU A 9 18.80 -7.78 -2.52
CA LEU A 9 19.32 -9.13 -2.24
C LEU A 9 19.51 -9.42 -0.75
N GLN A 10 19.09 -8.50 0.13
CA GLN A 10 19.26 -8.63 1.59
C GLN A 10 17.94 -8.36 2.36
N TRP A 11 18.04 -7.56 3.41
CA TRP A 11 16.99 -7.43 4.43
C TRP A 11 15.89 -6.38 4.13
N GLY A 12 15.97 -5.69 3.01
CA GLY A 12 14.95 -4.71 2.59
C GLY A 12 15.27 -3.26 2.89
N ASP A 13 16.41 -2.97 3.48
CA ASP A 13 16.92 -1.64 3.86
C ASP A 13 18.11 -1.16 2.98
N GLU A 14 18.33 -1.82 1.85
CA GLU A 14 19.45 -1.57 0.93
C GLU A 14 19.43 -0.20 0.25
N GLY A 15 18.41 0.61 0.48
CA GLY A 15 18.29 1.92 -0.12
C GLY A 15 17.80 1.92 -1.58
N LYS A 16 17.05 0.90 -1.99
CA LYS A 16 16.47 0.80 -3.36
C LYS A 16 15.82 2.08 -3.84
N GLY A 17 15.09 2.79 -2.96
CA GLY A 17 14.42 4.04 -3.31
C GLY A 17 15.37 5.13 -3.81
N LYS A 18 16.57 5.23 -3.23
CA LYS A 18 17.62 6.17 -3.67
C LYS A 18 18.18 5.81 -5.05
N ILE A 19 18.39 4.51 -5.29
CA ILE A 19 18.87 4.05 -6.60
C ILE A 19 17.82 4.30 -7.67
N VAL A 20 16.53 4.02 -7.39
CA VAL A 20 15.43 4.33 -8.30
C VAL A 20 15.38 5.82 -8.60
N ASP A 21 15.51 6.68 -7.60
CA ASP A 21 15.51 8.13 -7.76
C ASP A 21 16.61 8.60 -8.72
N VAL A 22 17.83 8.12 -8.55
CA VAL A 22 18.96 8.41 -9.45
C VAL A 22 18.71 7.93 -10.88
N LEU A 23 18.14 6.74 -11.05
CA LEU A 23 17.92 6.13 -12.36
C LEU A 23 16.67 6.67 -13.09
N THR A 24 15.75 7.32 -12.38
CA THR A 24 14.44 7.74 -12.91
C THR A 24 14.55 8.58 -14.17
N SER A 25 15.57 9.43 -14.29
CA SER A 25 15.78 10.29 -15.46
C SER A 25 16.00 9.53 -16.77
N SER A 26 16.37 8.27 -16.69
CA SER A 26 16.68 7.39 -17.84
C SER A 26 15.49 6.52 -18.25
N TYR A 27 14.32 6.63 -17.58
CA TYR A 27 13.17 5.78 -17.83
C TYR A 27 11.88 6.58 -18.01
N ASP A 28 11.03 6.13 -18.92
CA ASP A 28 9.71 6.71 -19.17
C ASP A 28 8.68 6.28 -18.13
N ILE A 29 8.86 5.08 -17.53
CA ILE A 29 7.93 4.51 -16.57
C ILE A 29 8.68 3.94 -15.36
N ILE A 30 8.30 4.37 -14.18
CA ILE A 30 8.78 3.84 -12.90
C ILE A 30 7.67 3.04 -12.25
N ALA A 31 7.86 1.73 -12.14
CA ALA A 31 6.84 0.83 -11.61
C ALA A 31 7.27 0.21 -10.28
N ARG A 32 6.43 0.37 -9.26
CA ARG A 32 6.52 -0.43 -8.04
C ARG A 32 5.65 -1.67 -8.22
N PHE A 33 6.26 -2.84 -8.29
CA PHE A 33 5.54 -4.06 -8.65
C PHE A 33 5.02 -4.85 -7.45
N GLN A 34 5.61 -4.68 -6.23
CA GLN A 34 5.19 -5.39 -5.01
C GLN A 34 5.54 -4.63 -3.73
N GLY A 35 5.16 -5.19 -2.58
CA GLY A 35 5.41 -4.63 -1.27
C GLY A 35 4.26 -3.75 -0.78
N GLY A 36 4.49 -3.00 0.28
CA GLY A 36 3.51 -2.13 0.91
C GLY A 36 4.20 -0.96 1.62
N PRO A 37 3.50 -0.20 2.45
CA PRO A 37 4.01 0.98 3.12
C PRO A 37 4.83 0.64 4.39
N ASN A 38 5.55 -0.50 4.42
CA ASN A 38 6.30 -0.95 5.59
C ASN A 38 7.52 -0.09 5.90
N ALA A 39 8.21 0.40 4.87
CA ALA A 39 9.34 1.31 5.02
C ALA A 39 9.09 2.59 4.22
N GLY A 40 9.56 3.71 4.75
CA GLY A 40 9.61 4.97 4.02
C GLY A 40 10.99 5.16 3.42
N HIS A 41 11.06 5.82 2.28
CA HIS A 41 12.33 6.30 1.73
C HIS A 41 12.25 7.82 1.61
N THR A 42 13.31 8.47 2.09
CA THR A 42 13.41 9.92 2.05
C THR A 42 14.02 10.34 0.73
N ILE A 43 13.34 11.24 0.04
CA ILE A 43 13.82 11.92 -1.16
C ILE A 43 14.06 13.38 -0.78
N GLU A 44 15.10 13.96 -1.33
CA GLU A 44 15.36 15.40 -1.24
C GLU A 44 15.07 16.03 -2.61
N PHE A 45 14.12 16.95 -2.63
CA PHE A 45 13.70 17.65 -3.84
C PHE A 45 13.57 19.16 -3.53
N GLU A 46 14.25 19.99 -4.30
CA GLU A 46 14.28 21.45 -4.12
C GLU A 46 14.61 21.89 -2.67
N GLY A 47 15.55 21.19 -2.02
CA GLY A 47 15.96 21.47 -0.64
C GLY A 47 14.97 21.00 0.44
N HIS A 48 13.87 20.35 0.04
CA HIS A 48 12.88 19.77 0.96
C HIS A 48 13.01 18.27 1.05
N LYS A 49 13.00 17.74 2.27
CA LYS A 49 12.94 16.31 2.53
C LYS A 49 11.50 15.84 2.53
N HIS A 50 11.22 14.83 1.73
CA HIS A 50 9.92 14.18 1.67
C HIS A 50 10.06 12.66 1.81
N VAL A 51 9.13 12.04 2.56
CA VAL A 51 9.14 10.60 2.79
C VAL A 51 8.02 9.96 1.97
N LEU A 52 8.40 9.08 1.05
CA LEU A 52 7.47 8.25 0.30
C LEU A 52 7.43 6.84 0.88
N HIS A 53 6.25 6.24 0.93
CA HIS A 53 6.03 4.88 1.41
C HIS A 53 5.55 3.95 0.30
N THR A 54 4.57 4.39 -0.48
CA THR A 54 3.90 3.59 -1.51
C THR A 54 4.15 4.13 -2.91
N ILE A 55 4.17 5.44 -3.05
CA ILE A 55 4.37 6.15 -4.31
C ILE A 55 5.81 5.92 -4.79
N PRO A 56 6.02 5.60 -6.08
CA PRO A 56 7.37 5.47 -6.64
C PRO A 56 8.16 6.78 -6.58
N SER A 57 9.48 6.69 -6.43
CA SER A 57 10.38 7.85 -6.35
C SER A 57 10.34 8.75 -7.58
N GLY A 58 10.00 8.19 -8.72
CA GLY A 58 9.90 8.92 -9.98
C GLY A 58 8.85 10.02 -10.02
N ILE A 59 8.01 10.15 -8.98
CA ILE A 59 6.92 11.16 -8.95
C ILE A 59 7.44 12.59 -9.07
N PHE A 60 8.66 12.87 -8.63
CA PHE A 60 9.30 14.18 -8.73
C PHE A 60 9.90 14.44 -10.11
N ASN A 61 10.10 13.40 -10.92
CA ASN A 61 10.56 13.57 -12.31
C ASN A 61 9.39 14.00 -13.20
N THR A 62 9.59 15.07 -13.97
CA THR A 62 8.54 15.65 -14.80
C THR A 62 8.14 14.75 -15.96
N ASN A 63 9.03 13.86 -16.44
CA ASN A 63 8.84 13.07 -17.65
C ASN A 63 8.46 11.62 -17.39
N ALA A 64 8.56 11.13 -16.14
CA ALA A 64 8.29 9.73 -15.83
C ALA A 64 6.85 9.50 -15.37
N LEU A 65 6.21 8.49 -15.96
CA LEU A 65 4.95 7.96 -15.48
C LEU A 65 5.22 6.99 -14.32
N ASN A 66 4.49 7.13 -13.23
CA ASN A 66 4.64 6.29 -12.04
C ASN A 66 3.50 5.29 -11.94
N LEU A 67 3.83 4.02 -11.70
CA LEU A 67 2.85 2.94 -11.64
C LEU A 67 2.93 2.19 -10.31
N ILE A 68 1.81 2.11 -9.61
CA ILE A 68 1.60 1.18 -8.50
C ILE A 68 0.98 -0.09 -9.06
N GLY A 69 1.76 -1.17 -9.12
CA GLY A 69 1.39 -2.43 -9.73
C GLY A 69 0.45 -3.28 -8.89
N ASN A 70 -0.06 -4.34 -9.50
CA ASN A 70 -1.02 -5.27 -8.87
C ASN A 70 -0.44 -6.08 -7.71
N GLY A 71 0.87 -6.18 -7.60
CA GLY A 71 1.55 -6.84 -6.48
C GLY A 71 1.62 -5.99 -5.21
N VAL A 72 1.40 -4.68 -5.31
CA VAL A 72 1.44 -3.77 -4.17
C VAL A 72 0.19 -3.91 -3.30
N VAL A 73 0.37 -3.74 -1.99
CA VAL A 73 -0.72 -3.57 -1.03
C VAL A 73 -0.72 -2.13 -0.52
N VAL A 74 -1.86 -1.47 -0.61
CA VAL A 74 -2.00 -0.02 -0.39
C VAL A 74 -2.77 0.23 0.90
N ASP A 75 -2.18 1.02 1.79
CA ASP A 75 -2.89 1.57 2.95
C ASP A 75 -3.51 2.92 2.56
N PRO A 76 -4.83 3.05 2.52
CA PRO A 76 -5.49 4.27 2.03
C PRO A 76 -5.14 5.51 2.85
N VAL A 77 -4.94 5.34 4.17
CA VAL A 77 -4.61 6.47 5.06
C VAL A 77 -3.19 6.96 4.79
N ILE A 78 -2.22 6.03 4.74
CA ILE A 78 -0.83 6.38 4.44
C ILE A 78 -0.73 6.97 3.05
N PHE A 79 -1.41 6.36 2.06
CA PHE A 79 -1.40 6.82 0.68
C PHE A 79 -1.99 8.23 0.55
N LYS A 80 -3.11 8.50 1.21
CA LYS A 80 -3.69 9.86 1.24
C LYS A 80 -2.70 10.87 1.81
N ASN A 81 -2.05 10.56 2.92
CA ASN A 81 -1.07 11.45 3.54
C ASN A 81 0.14 11.71 2.61
N GLU A 82 0.56 10.71 1.81
CA GLU A 82 1.60 10.88 0.79
C GLU A 82 1.15 11.87 -0.29
N ILE A 83 -0.08 11.70 -0.82
CA ILE A 83 -0.67 12.60 -1.82
C ILE A 83 -0.78 14.03 -1.28
N ASP A 84 -1.35 14.20 -0.09
CA ASP A 84 -1.50 15.51 0.56
C ASP A 84 -0.12 16.19 0.77
N GLY A 85 0.89 15.41 1.12
CA GLY A 85 2.26 15.89 1.26
C GLY A 85 2.92 16.32 -0.06
N LEU A 86 2.50 15.75 -1.18
CA LEU A 86 3.01 16.10 -2.52
C LEU A 86 2.37 17.37 -3.11
N GLN A 87 1.19 17.77 -2.62
CA GLN A 87 0.48 18.95 -3.13
C GLN A 87 1.31 20.25 -3.05
N LYS A 88 2.15 20.37 -2.01
CA LYS A 88 3.03 21.54 -1.81
C LYS A 88 4.07 21.75 -2.92
N PHE A 89 4.33 20.71 -3.74
CA PHE A 89 5.27 20.78 -4.84
C PHE A 89 4.63 21.11 -6.19
N ASN A 90 3.33 21.44 -6.22
CA ASN A 90 2.56 21.75 -7.43
C ASN A 90 2.69 20.68 -8.53
N LEU A 91 2.85 19.41 -8.14
CA LEU A 91 2.94 18.28 -9.07
C LEU A 91 1.54 17.89 -9.54
N ASP A 92 1.39 17.70 -10.86
CA ASP A 92 0.18 17.08 -11.40
C ASP A 92 0.22 15.54 -11.19
N ILE A 93 -0.16 15.14 -9.98
CA ILE A 93 -0.13 13.75 -9.55
C ILE A 93 -1.09 12.90 -10.40
N ASN A 94 -2.24 13.47 -10.79
CA ASN A 94 -3.27 12.73 -11.51
C ASN A 94 -2.81 12.26 -12.90
N SER A 95 -2.00 13.06 -13.59
CA SER A 95 -1.44 12.68 -14.88
C SER A 95 -0.24 11.75 -14.76
N LYS A 96 0.47 11.77 -13.62
CA LYS A 96 1.74 11.08 -13.43
C LYS A 96 1.67 9.79 -12.64
N LEU A 97 0.58 9.52 -11.92
CA LEU A 97 0.45 8.36 -11.06
C LEU A 97 -0.72 7.49 -11.47
N LEU A 98 -0.41 6.26 -11.85
CA LEU A 98 -1.40 5.22 -12.13
C LEU A 98 -1.37 4.16 -11.04
N ILE A 99 -2.56 3.67 -10.67
CA ILE A 99 -2.72 2.60 -9.70
C ILE A 99 -3.46 1.45 -10.35
N SER A 100 -2.90 0.26 -10.26
CA SER A 100 -3.56 -0.94 -10.76
C SER A 100 -4.89 -1.20 -10.02
N ASN A 101 -5.97 -1.36 -10.76
CA ASN A 101 -7.25 -1.80 -10.20
C ASN A 101 -7.16 -3.13 -9.44
N ARG A 102 -6.10 -3.92 -9.67
CA ARG A 102 -5.85 -5.22 -9.02
C ARG A 102 -4.94 -5.10 -7.78
N ALA A 103 -4.43 -3.93 -7.44
CA ALA A 103 -3.74 -3.70 -6.17
C ALA A 103 -4.72 -3.90 -5.01
N HIS A 104 -4.23 -4.47 -3.89
CA HIS A 104 -5.07 -4.79 -2.74
C HIS A 104 -5.00 -3.70 -1.67
N ILE A 105 -6.09 -3.54 -0.95
CA ILE A 105 -6.23 -2.54 0.11
C ILE A 105 -5.89 -3.17 1.45
N ILE A 106 -5.05 -2.50 2.23
CA ILE A 106 -4.82 -2.84 3.63
C ILE A 106 -5.99 -2.28 4.45
N LEU A 107 -6.73 -3.18 5.08
CA LEU A 107 -7.85 -2.82 5.96
C LEU A 107 -7.36 -2.66 7.41
N PRO A 108 -8.07 -1.89 8.26
CA PRO A 108 -7.77 -1.82 9.69
C PRO A 108 -7.73 -3.19 10.36
N THR A 109 -8.56 -4.13 9.92
CA THR A 109 -8.59 -5.52 10.41
C THR A 109 -7.28 -6.26 10.14
N HIS A 110 -6.61 -6.01 9.01
CA HIS A 110 -5.30 -6.59 8.73
C HIS A 110 -4.25 -6.12 9.74
N LYS A 111 -4.28 -4.84 10.14
CA LYS A 111 -3.38 -4.30 11.18
C LYS A 111 -3.64 -4.94 12.55
N MET A 112 -4.91 -5.17 12.90
CA MET A 112 -5.28 -5.85 14.14
C MET A 112 -4.81 -7.30 14.15
N ILE A 113 -4.97 -8.02 13.05
CA ILE A 113 -4.51 -9.41 12.90
C ILE A 113 -2.98 -9.48 12.99
N ASP A 114 -2.27 -8.56 12.34
CA ASP A 114 -0.81 -8.47 12.38
C ASP A 114 -0.32 -8.26 13.83
N ALA A 115 -0.90 -7.30 14.53
CA ALA A 115 -0.58 -7.01 15.91
C ALA A 115 -0.88 -8.20 16.84
N SER A 116 -2.04 -8.85 16.69
CA SER A 116 -2.42 -10.01 17.49
C SER A 116 -1.50 -11.22 17.22
N SER A 117 -1.19 -11.46 15.95
CA SER A 117 -0.26 -12.53 15.56
C SER A 117 1.14 -12.31 16.13
N GLU A 118 1.64 -11.08 16.07
CA GLU A 118 2.97 -10.76 16.60
C GLU A 118 2.99 -10.86 18.13
N ALA A 119 1.92 -10.43 18.81
CA ALA A 119 1.80 -10.55 20.26
C ALA A 119 1.77 -12.00 20.72
N SER A 120 1.08 -12.88 20.00
CA SER A 120 0.97 -14.31 20.33
C SER A 120 2.29 -15.09 20.25
N LYS A 121 3.27 -14.59 19.48
CA LYS A 121 4.58 -15.24 19.34
C LYS A 121 5.48 -15.11 20.59
N GLY A 122 5.15 -14.25 21.53
CA GLY A 122 5.92 -14.05 22.77
C GLY A 122 7.41 -13.76 22.47
N LYS A 123 8.30 -14.62 22.96
CA LYS A 123 9.76 -14.49 22.74
C LYS A 123 10.21 -14.75 21.28
N LYS A 124 9.36 -15.33 20.43
CA LYS A 124 9.64 -15.63 19.02
C LYS A 124 9.12 -14.53 18.07
N LYS A 125 8.94 -13.30 18.56
CA LYS A 125 8.55 -12.15 17.73
C LYS A 125 9.53 -11.97 16.58
N ILE A 126 8.97 -11.72 15.38
CA ILE A 126 9.76 -11.48 14.15
C ILE A 126 10.11 -9.99 14.00
N GLY A 127 9.41 -9.10 14.73
CA GLY A 127 9.57 -7.65 14.59
C GLY A 127 8.74 -7.09 13.43
N SER A 128 7.51 -7.57 13.27
CA SER A 128 6.57 -7.03 12.28
C SER A 128 6.40 -5.51 12.46
N THR A 129 6.27 -4.80 11.33
CA THR A 129 5.96 -3.36 11.33
C THR A 129 4.52 -3.05 11.75
N LEU A 130 3.70 -4.05 12.04
CA LEU A 130 2.30 -3.97 12.47
C LEU A 130 1.39 -3.19 11.49
N LYS A 131 1.80 -3.11 10.24
CA LYS A 131 1.07 -2.38 9.18
C LYS A 131 0.09 -3.27 8.40
N GLY A 132 -0.08 -4.52 8.81
CA GLY A 132 -1.06 -5.44 8.23
C GLY A 132 -0.68 -6.00 6.85
N ILE A 133 0.58 -5.88 6.44
CA ILE A 133 1.04 -6.29 5.09
C ILE A 133 0.90 -7.80 4.91
N GLY A 134 1.41 -8.59 5.86
CA GLY A 134 1.31 -10.05 5.81
C GLY A 134 -0.13 -10.55 5.71
N PRO A 135 -1.04 -10.15 6.63
CA PRO A 135 -2.44 -10.51 6.54
C PRO A 135 -3.13 -10.09 5.23
N THR A 136 -2.78 -8.92 4.67
CA THR A 136 -3.30 -8.48 3.37
C THR A 136 -2.85 -9.40 2.23
N TYR A 137 -1.59 -9.84 2.24
CA TYR A 137 -1.11 -10.81 1.25
C TYR A 137 -1.77 -12.19 1.42
N MET A 138 -2.05 -12.61 2.65
CA MET A 138 -2.82 -13.84 2.91
C MET A 138 -4.22 -13.75 2.28
N ASP A 139 -4.92 -12.63 2.46
CA ASP A 139 -6.24 -12.42 1.86
C ASP A 139 -6.16 -12.27 0.33
N LYS A 140 -5.12 -11.65 -0.19
CA LYS A 140 -4.85 -11.59 -1.63
C LYS A 140 -4.72 -12.98 -2.24
N THR A 141 -3.91 -13.84 -1.64
CA THR A 141 -3.69 -15.21 -2.11
C THR A 141 -4.93 -16.07 -1.90
N GLY A 142 -5.62 -15.91 -0.76
CA GLY A 142 -6.88 -16.57 -0.44
C GLY A 142 -8.09 -16.04 -1.21
N ARG A 143 -7.92 -15.01 -2.07
CA ARG A 143 -8.98 -14.38 -2.87
C ARG A 143 -10.09 -13.72 -2.04
N ASN A 144 -9.79 -13.34 -0.81
CA ASN A 144 -10.72 -12.66 0.11
C ASN A 144 -10.47 -11.14 0.19
N GLY A 145 -9.35 -10.68 -0.37
CA GLY A 145 -8.92 -9.29 -0.27
C GLY A 145 -9.74 -8.35 -1.15
N ILE A 146 -9.83 -7.09 -0.72
CA ILE A 146 -10.45 -6.01 -1.48
C ILE A 146 -9.40 -5.36 -2.37
N ARG A 147 -9.76 -5.14 -3.63
CA ARG A 147 -8.92 -4.48 -4.63
C ARG A 147 -9.32 -3.02 -4.80
N ILE A 148 -8.42 -2.20 -5.30
CA ILE A 148 -8.72 -0.80 -5.67
C ILE A 148 -9.90 -0.74 -6.66
N GLY A 149 -9.93 -1.63 -7.66
CA GLY A 149 -11.02 -1.68 -8.63
C GLY A 149 -12.38 -2.05 -8.04
N ASP A 150 -12.42 -2.76 -6.91
CA ASP A 150 -13.67 -3.12 -6.25
C ASP A 150 -14.38 -1.87 -5.69
N LEU A 151 -13.65 -0.80 -5.34
CA LEU A 151 -14.21 0.45 -4.84
C LEU A 151 -15.13 1.17 -5.84
N LYS A 152 -14.99 0.85 -7.14
CA LYS A 152 -15.86 1.39 -8.20
C LYS A 152 -17.24 0.75 -8.22
N SER A 153 -17.45 -0.35 -7.51
CA SER A 153 -18.73 -1.05 -7.44
C SER A 153 -19.58 -0.46 -6.31
N GLU A 154 -20.85 -0.15 -6.57
CA GLU A 154 -21.80 0.32 -5.55
C GLU A 154 -21.91 -0.63 -4.34
N ASN A 155 -21.69 -1.90 -4.57
CA ASN A 155 -21.79 -2.97 -3.56
C ASN A 155 -20.45 -3.40 -2.98
N TRP A 156 -19.39 -2.61 -3.11
CA TRP A 156 -18.06 -2.97 -2.61
C TRP A 156 -18.02 -3.26 -1.10
N THR A 157 -18.89 -2.62 -0.33
CA THR A 157 -19.03 -2.82 1.13
C THR A 157 -19.48 -4.24 1.47
N ASN A 158 -20.21 -4.93 0.59
CA ASN A 158 -20.60 -6.31 0.80
C ASN A 158 -19.41 -7.28 0.73
N LYS A 159 -18.30 -6.87 0.12
CA LYS A 159 -17.05 -7.61 0.11
C LYS A 159 -16.20 -7.38 1.38
N LEU A 160 -16.54 -6.37 2.21
CA LEU A 160 -15.89 -6.09 3.48
C LEU A 160 -16.24 -7.16 4.53
N LYS A 161 -15.94 -8.40 4.22
CA LYS A 161 -15.93 -9.45 5.25
C LYS A 161 -14.59 -9.34 5.97
N CYS A 162 -14.65 -9.16 7.29
CA CYS A 162 -13.46 -9.28 8.12
C CYS A 162 -12.81 -10.63 7.84
N SER A 163 -11.54 -10.66 7.48
CA SER A 163 -10.82 -11.91 7.22
C SER A 163 -10.81 -12.82 8.45
N PHE A 164 -10.86 -12.26 9.64
CA PHE A 164 -11.05 -13.00 10.89
C PHE A 164 -12.44 -13.64 10.94
N CYS A 165 -13.51 -12.87 10.65
CA CYS A 165 -14.88 -13.37 10.65
C CYS A 165 -15.09 -14.47 9.58
N ALA A 166 -14.49 -14.32 8.41
CA ALA A 166 -14.55 -15.31 7.35
C ALA A 166 -13.90 -16.66 7.77
N ARG A 167 -12.83 -16.60 8.58
CA ARG A 167 -12.13 -17.81 9.07
C ARG A 167 -12.88 -18.54 10.17
N ILE A 168 -13.64 -17.81 11.01
CA ILE A 168 -14.36 -18.40 12.16
C ILE A 168 -15.87 -18.58 11.91
N GLY A 169 -16.34 -18.30 10.67
CA GLY A 169 -17.77 -18.45 10.32
C GLY A 169 -18.70 -17.48 11.07
N CYS A 170 -18.20 -16.35 11.55
CA CYS A 170 -18.96 -15.38 12.33
C CYS A 170 -20.01 -14.66 11.46
N SER A 171 -21.23 -14.50 11.98
CA SER A 171 -22.26 -13.66 11.38
C SER A 171 -22.05 -12.18 11.71
N ILE A 172 -22.56 -11.28 10.84
CA ILE A 172 -22.43 -9.82 11.01
C ILE A 172 -23.00 -9.36 12.35
N GLU A 173 -24.06 -10.01 12.85
CA GLU A 173 -24.77 -9.63 14.08
C GLU A 173 -23.99 -9.93 15.36
N ILE A 174 -23.13 -10.93 15.35
CA ILE A 174 -22.43 -11.45 16.53
C ILE A 174 -20.91 -11.13 16.51
N CYS A 175 -20.42 -10.40 15.50
CA CYS A 175 -19.00 -10.17 15.34
C CYS A 175 -18.42 -9.23 16.42
N PRO A 176 -17.49 -9.71 17.29
CA PRO A 176 -16.91 -8.90 18.36
C PRO A 176 -15.91 -7.86 17.86
N CYS A 177 -15.45 -7.99 16.62
CA CYS A 177 -14.33 -7.18 16.09
C CYS A 177 -14.71 -5.72 15.71
N LYS A 178 -15.97 -5.31 15.85
CA LYS A 178 -16.48 -3.96 15.51
C LYS A 178 -16.15 -3.49 14.07
N CYS A 179 -15.56 -4.33 13.23
CA CYS A 179 -15.17 -3.98 11.86
C CYS A 179 -16.37 -3.61 10.97
N HIS A 180 -17.57 -4.13 11.31
CA HIS A 180 -18.81 -3.80 10.61
C HIS A 180 -19.36 -2.40 10.95
N LYS A 181 -18.82 -1.74 12.00
CA LYS A 181 -19.22 -0.38 12.41
C LYS A 181 -18.35 0.71 11.76
N MET A 182 -17.29 0.33 11.06
CA MET A 182 -16.42 1.29 10.38
C MET A 182 -17.08 1.74 9.07
N LYS A 183 -17.63 2.95 9.07
CA LYS A 183 -17.97 3.66 7.84
C LYS A 183 -16.68 4.25 7.26
N LEU A 184 -16.11 3.62 6.23
CA LEU A 184 -15.13 4.27 5.39
C LEU A 184 -15.85 5.38 4.63
N LYS A 185 -15.59 6.64 4.97
CA LYS A 185 -15.99 7.75 4.12
C LYS A 185 -15.09 7.72 2.88
N VAL A 186 -15.64 7.33 1.76
CA VAL A 186 -15.04 7.61 0.45
C VAL A 186 -15.21 9.11 0.24
N ILE A 187 -14.11 9.84 0.18
CA ILE A 187 -14.13 11.25 -0.22
C ILE A 187 -14.19 11.22 -1.74
N GLU A 188 -15.37 11.48 -2.27
CA GLU A 188 -15.55 11.80 -3.68
C GLU A 188 -14.98 13.20 -3.91
N HIS A 189 -14.05 13.29 -4.86
CA HIS A 189 -13.63 14.54 -5.52
C HIS A 189 -13.77 14.34 -7.01
#